data_b78f31d8a96eabc01c5f3a86f42201c3
#
_entry.id   b78f31d8a96eabc01c5f3a86f42201c3
#
_cell.length_a   1.000
_cell.length_b   1.000
_cell.length_c   1.000
_cell.angle_alpha   90.00
_cell.angle_beta   90.00
_cell.angle_gamma   90.00
#
_symmetry.space_group_name_H-M   'P 1'
#
loop_
_entity.id
_entity.type
_entity.pdbx_description
1 polymer ?
#
loop_
_entity_poly.entity_id
_entity_poly.type
_entity_poly.pdbx_seq_one_letter_code
_entity_poly.pdbx_strand_id
1 'polypeptide(L)'
;MRVGINGMGRIGRLALRAAMGAAERQSDDPRAGNRLEVVHLNELKGGAKATAHLLAFDTVQGKWRENIRADGEEAILIGAKRLSFSSHATAAEIPWGDMGVDVVLECTGKFLTPETIQGHLDRGAKRVIVAAPVKVGDVLNIVVGVNHQLYEPAKHRIVTAASCTTNCLAPVVKVIHEHLGIKHGQITTIHNPTNTNLVVDAPHKDLRRARSAMESLAPTSTGSATAIALIYPELKGKLNGHAVRAPVLNASLTDCVFELQRATTPEEVNALFKTASETYLAGILGYEERPLVSADYARDTRSSIVDALSTMVTDGTLLKVYAWYDNEMGYACRMVDLACHMETVGI
;
A
#
# COMPACT_ATOMS: atom_id res chain seq x y z
N MET A 1 7.30 18.78 -6.27
CA MET A 1 8.17 17.66 -6.70
C MET A 1 7.56 16.98 -7.93
N ARG A 2 8.37 16.69 -8.96
CA ARG A 2 7.93 16.05 -10.22
C ARG A 2 8.03 14.55 -10.12
N VAL A 3 6.93 13.85 -10.44
CA VAL A 3 6.78 12.41 -10.23
C VAL A 3 6.56 11.69 -11.56
N GLY A 4 7.26 10.59 -11.77
CA GLY A 4 6.98 9.61 -12.82
C GLY A 4 6.36 8.34 -12.22
N ILE A 5 5.51 7.66 -12.99
CA ILE A 5 4.92 6.39 -12.57
C ILE A 5 5.29 5.31 -13.59
N ASN A 6 5.96 4.27 -13.12
CA ASN A 6 6.26 3.09 -13.93
C ASN A 6 5.30 1.94 -13.58
N GLY A 7 4.53 1.49 -14.56
CA GLY A 7 3.50 0.47 -14.40
C GLY A 7 2.14 1.04 -14.05
N MET A 8 1.24 1.06 -15.02
CA MET A 8 -0.14 1.55 -14.90
C MET A 8 -1.13 0.41 -14.62
N GLY A 9 -0.69 -0.55 -13.79
CA GLY A 9 -1.55 -1.59 -13.18
C GLY A 9 -2.51 -1.00 -12.12
N ARG A 10 -3.05 -1.85 -11.25
CA ARG A 10 -3.96 -1.40 -10.17
C ARG A 10 -3.34 -0.26 -9.35
N ILE A 11 -2.15 -0.49 -8.79
CA ILE A 11 -1.52 0.46 -7.86
C ILE A 11 -1.08 1.75 -8.58
N GLY A 12 -0.44 1.66 -9.76
CA GLY A 12 -0.01 2.86 -10.48
C GLY A 12 -1.17 3.79 -10.86
N ARG A 13 -2.30 3.23 -11.32
CA ARG A 13 -3.49 4.04 -11.63
C ARG A 13 -4.10 4.69 -10.38
N LEU A 14 -4.10 3.99 -9.25
CA LEU A 14 -4.63 4.55 -8.00
C LEU A 14 -3.66 5.55 -7.35
N ALA A 15 -2.37 5.32 -7.46
CA ALA A 15 -1.36 6.30 -7.06
C ALA A 15 -1.51 7.61 -7.87
N LEU A 16 -1.77 7.49 -9.19
CA LEU A 16 -2.07 8.66 -10.03
C LEU A 16 -3.34 9.38 -9.57
N ARG A 17 -4.45 8.64 -9.32
CA ARG A 17 -5.68 9.23 -8.79
C ARG A 17 -5.46 9.92 -7.44
N ALA A 18 -4.75 9.28 -6.53
CA ALA A 18 -4.42 9.85 -5.22
C ALA A 18 -3.54 11.10 -5.34
N ALA A 19 -2.52 11.06 -6.21
CA ALA A 19 -1.62 12.19 -6.45
C ALA A 19 -2.33 13.39 -7.10
N MET A 20 -3.38 13.16 -7.89
CA MET A 20 -4.18 14.21 -8.51
C MET A 20 -5.37 14.67 -7.64
N GLY A 21 -5.45 14.24 -6.39
CA GLY A 21 -6.51 14.64 -5.46
C GLY A 21 -7.86 13.97 -5.72
N ALA A 22 -7.92 12.91 -6.54
CA ALA A 22 -9.15 12.18 -6.81
C ALA A 22 -9.53 11.16 -5.72
N ALA A 23 -8.66 10.91 -4.74
CA ALA A 23 -8.97 10.14 -3.56
C ALA A 23 -9.72 11.03 -2.56
N GLU A 24 -10.88 10.59 -2.12
CA GLU A 24 -11.63 11.30 -1.08
C GLU A 24 -10.90 11.12 0.27
N ARG A 25 -10.16 12.14 0.66
CA ARG A 25 -9.52 12.21 1.98
C ARG A 25 -10.44 12.96 2.94
N GLN A 26 -10.39 12.61 4.23
CA GLN A 26 -11.08 13.38 5.25
C GLN A 26 -10.56 14.83 5.23
N SER A 27 -11.45 15.80 5.44
CA SER A 27 -11.13 17.24 5.32
C SER A 27 -10.05 17.71 6.28
N ASP A 28 -9.83 16.99 7.35
CA ASP A 28 -8.85 17.24 8.42
C ASP A 28 -7.54 16.43 8.22
N ASP A 29 -7.42 15.64 7.14
CA ASP A 29 -6.17 14.97 6.83
C ASP A 29 -5.09 16.01 6.43
N PRO A 30 -4.02 16.18 7.24
CA PRO A 30 -2.97 17.18 6.96
C PRO A 30 -2.22 16.93 5.64
N ARG A 31 -2.44 15.76 5.02
CA ARG A 31 -1.85 15.36 3.74
C ARG A 31 -2.76 15.65 2.54
N ALA A 32 -3.96 16.21 2.78
CA ALA A 32 -4.91 16.54 1.71
C ALA A 32 -4.39 17.61 0.72
N GLY A 33 -3.37 18.39 1.10
CA GLY A 33 -2.72 19.42 0.28
C GLY A 33 -1.54 18.88 -0.56
N ASN A 34 -1.74 17.82 -1.32
CA ASN A 34 -0.69 17.20 -2.13
C ASN A 34 -0.09 18.17 -3.19
N ARG A 35 1.25 18.35 -3.17
CA ARG A 35 2.02 19.21 -4.09
C ARG A 35 2.73 18.42 -5.19
N LEU A 36 2.46 17.13 -5.36
CA LEU A 36 3.11 16.30 -6.36
C LEU A 36 2.60 16.64 -7.76
N GLU A 37 3.52 16.85 -8.67
CA GLU A 37 3.24 17.03 -10.09
C GLU A 37 3.60 15.74 -10.84
N VAL A 38 2.59 14.91 -11.17
CA VAL A 38 2.83 13.78 -12.06
C VAL A 38 3.05 14.28 -13.47
N VAL A 39 4.15 13.89 -14.12
CA VAL A 39 4.57 14.42 -15.42
C VAL A 39 4.75 13.33 -16.49
N HIS A 40 5.04 12.09 -16.09
CA HIS A 40 5.29 11.01 -17.02
C HIS A 40 4.72 9.67 -16.50
N LEU A 41 4.16 8.89 -17.42
CA LEU A 41 3.66 7.54 -17.19
C LEU A 41 4.34 6.57 -18.14
N ASN A 42 4.74 5.40 -17.63
CA ASN A 42 5.22 4.30 -18.46
C ASN A 42 4.38 3.05 -18.24
N GLU A 43 3.91 2.42 -19.32
CA GLU A 43 3.20 1.14 -19.27
C GLU A 43 3.53 0.32 -20.51
N LEU A 44 4.04 -0.89 -20.31
CA LEU A 44 4.47 -1.77 -21.38
C LEU A 44 3.31 -2.31 -22.24
N LYS A 45 2.16 -2.52 -21.61
CA LYS A 45 1.04 -3.23 -22.26
C LYS A 45 -0.17 -2.32 -22.50
N GLY A 46 -0.77 -2.41 -23.68
CA GLY A 46 -2.04 -1.77 -24.00
C GLY A 46 -1.93 -0.31 -24.46
N GLY A 47 -0.75 0.33 -24.36
CA GLY A 47 -0.51 1.68 -24.83
C GLY A 47 -1.34 2.76 -24.09
N ALA A 48 -1.25 4.00 -24.57
CA ALA A 48 -1.91 5.15 -23.97
C ALA A 48 -3.44 5.02 -23.97
N LYS A 49 -4.03 4.45 -25.04
CA LYS A 49 -5.49 4.31 -25.18
C LYS A 49 -6.08 3.39 -24.11
N ALA A 50 -5.50 2.20 -23.90
CA ALA A 50 -6.01 1.27 -22.88
C ALA A 50 -5.77 1.82 -21.48
N THR A 51 -4.64 2.47 -21.24
CA THR A 51 -4.33 3.12 -19.96
C THR A 51 -5.32 4.22 -19.64
N ALA A 52 -5.63 5.11 -20.59
CA ALA A 52 -6.63 6.17 -20.42
C ALA A 52 -8.02 5.59 -20.10
N HIS A 53 -8.43 4.53 -20.81
CA HIS A 53 -9.71 3.86 -20.57
C HIS A 53 -9.78 3.29 -19.13
N LEU A 54 -8.74 2.57 -18.69
CA LEU A 54 -8.69 1.98 -17.36
C LEU A 54 -8.47 3.00 -16.23
N LEU A 55 -7.98 4.20 -16.54
CA LEU A 55 -7.98 5.33 -15.63
C LEU A 55 -9.38 5.92 -15.46
N ALA A 56 -10.13 6.05 -16.57
CA ALA A 56 -11.47 6.61 -16.55
C ALA A 56 -12.48 5.68 -15.87
N PHE A 57 -12.37 4.36 -16.12
CA PHE A 57 -13.32 3.36 -15.65
C PHE A 57 -12.62 2.30 -14.82
N ASP A 58 -13.08 2.12 -13.60
CA ASP A 58 -12.54 1.13 -12.66
C ASP A 58 -13.68 0.41 -11.96
N THR A 59 -13.69 -0.92 -12.01
CA THR A 59 -14.78 -1.73 -11.45
C THR A 59 -14.86 -1.61 -9.93
N VAL A 60 -13.74 -1.45 -9.25
CA VAL A 60 -13.65 -1.37 -7.78
C VAL A 60 -13.81 0.08 -7.32
N GLN A 61 -12.98 0.97 -7.90
CA GLN A 61 -12.86 2.36 -7.45
C GLN A 61 -13.83 3.32 -8.15
N GLY A 62 -14.63 2.79 -9.08
CA GLY A 62 -15.62 3.57 -9.81
C GLY A 62 -15.03 4.49 -10.89
N LYS A 63 -15.92 5.16 -11.58
CA LYS A 63 -15.58 6.09 -12.65
C LYS A 63 -14.87 7.33 -12.09
N TRP A 64 -13.75 7.70 -12.70
CA TRP A 64 -13.12 8.99 -12.42
C TRP A 64 -13.87 10.10 -13.20
N ARG A 65 -14.23 11.18 -12.53
CA ARG A 65 -15.08 12.24 -13.10
C ARG A 65 -14.38 13.15 -14.10
N GLU A 66 -13.05 13.08 -14.17
CA GLU A 66 -12.25 13.85 -15.13
C GLU A 66 -12.47 13.35 -16.57
N ASN A 67 -12.30 14.27 -17.54
CA ASN A 67 -12.25 13.90 -18.95
C ASN A 67 -10.87 13.29 -19.25
N ILE A 68 -10.85 11.96 -19.43
CA ILE A 68 -9.59 11.23 -19.62
C ILE A 68 -9.57 10.62 -21.01
N ARG A 69 -8.52 10.92 -21.79
CA ARG A 69 -8.32 10.38 -23.13
C ARG A 69 -6.86 10.28 -23.49
N ALA A 70 -6.52 9.38 -24.38
CA ALA A 70 -5.21 9.34 -25.01
C ALA A 70 -5.07 10.53 -25.99
N ASP A 71 -3.87 11.06 -26.07
CA ASP A 71 -3.45 12.05 -27.06
C ASP A 71 -2.29 11.43 -27.87
N GLY A 72 -2.68 10.68 -28.91
CA GLY A 72 -1.79 9.76 -29.61
C GLY A 72 -1.32 8.60 -28.72
N GLU A 73 -0.13 8.09 -29.01
CA GLU A 73 0.52 7.03 -28.22
C GLU A 73 1.50 7.60 -27.17
N GLU A 74 1.75 8.89 -27.19
CA GLU A 74 2.81 9.54 -26.40
C GLU A 74 2.28 10.35 -25.20
N ALA A 75 0.96 10.46 -25.04
CA ALA A 75 0.40 11.21 -23.92
C ALA A 75 -1.01 10.75 -23.51
N ILE A 76 -1.35 11.10 -22.27
CA ILE A 76 -2.70 11.00 -21.71
C ILE A 76 -3.12 12.37 -21.20
N LEU A 77 -4.32 12.81 -21.59
CA LEU A 77 -4.96 14.00 -21.09
C LEU A 77 -5.90 13.65 -19.95
N ILE A 78 -5.79 14.38 -18.85
CA ILE A 78 -6.69 14.28 -17.68
C ILE A 78 -7.16 15.69 -17.36
N GLY A 79 -8.40 16.00 -17.72
CA GLY A 79 -8.90 17.37 -17.74
C GLY A 79 -8.03 18.26 -18.65
N ALA A 80 -7.44 19.31 -18.08
CA ALA A 80 -6.51 20.22 -18.77
C ALA A 80 -5.03 19.76 -18.69
N LYS A 81 -4.70 18.74 -17.91
CA LYS A 81 -3.33 18.27 -17.75
C LYS A 81 -2.96 17.28 -18.84
N ARG A 82 -1.77 17.45 -19.42
CA ARG A 82 -1.16 16.54 -20.39
C ARG A 82 0.01 15.82 -19.71
N LEU A 83 -0.09 14.51 -19.56
CA LEU A 83 0.95 13.65 -19.03
C LEU A 83 1.62 12.93 -20.20
N SER A 84 2.96 13.02 -20.31
CA SER A 84 3.68 12.24 -21.30
C SER A 84 3.59 10.75 -20.99
N PHE A 85 3.65 9.93 -22.04
CA PHE A 85 3.46 8.48 -21.94
C PHE A 85 4.51 7.75 -22.76
N SER A 86 5.02 6.63 -22.24
CA SER A 86 5.93 5.73 -22.95
C SER A 86 5.60 4.27 -22.68
N SER A 87 6.15 3.37 -23.52
CA SER A 87 5.92 1.91 -23.43
C SER A 87 7.24 1.15 -23.42
N HIS A 88 8.15 1.51 -22.52
CA HIS A 88 9.45 0.86 -22.38
C HIS A 88 9.39 -0.33 -21.43
N ALA A 89 10.15 -1.39 -21.78
CA ALA A 89 10.16 -2.63 -21.00
C ALA A 89 11.13 -2.62 -19.83
N THR A 90 12.21 -1.86 -19.93
CA THR A 90 13.26 -1.79 -18.91
C THR A 90 13.37 -0.40 -18.31
N ALA A 91 13.75 -0.33 -17.05
CA ALA A 91 13.95 0.92 -16.33
C ALA A 91 14.99 1.84 -17.01
N ALA A 92 15.99 1.24 -17.64
CA ALA A 92 17.08 1.93 -18.32
C ALA A 92 16.66 2.60 -19.66
N GLU A 93 15.48 2.30 -20.18
CA GLU A 93 14.98 2.92 -21.43
C GLU A 93 14.08 4.12 -21.18
N ILE A 94 13.51 4.26 -19.97
CA ILE A 94 12.52 5.30 -19.68
C ILE A 94 13.24 6.63 -19.46
N PRO A 95 12.88 7.71 -20.19
CA PRO A 95 13.64 8.97 -20.20
C PRO A 95 13.27 9.90 -19.01
N TRP A 96 13.44 9.44 -17.78
CA TRP A 96 13.04 10.20 -16.57
C TRP A 96 13.69 11.57 -16.49
N GLY A 97 14.99 11.66 -16.80
CA GLY A 97 15.74 12.92 -16.77
C GLY A 97 15.23 13.93 -17.79
N ASP A 98 14.88 13.46 -19.00
CA ASP A 98 14.36 14.32 -20.08
C ASP A 98 12.99 14.92 -19.69
N MET A 99 12.24 14.20 -18.84
CA MET A 99 10.96 14.66 -18.31
C MET A 99 11.09 15.41 -16.98
N GLY A 100 12.31 15.60 -16.48
CA GLY A 100 12.59 16.28 -15.22
C GLY A 100 11.97 15.58 -14.00
N VAL A 101 11.91 14.26 -13.99
CA VAL A 101 11.34 13.47 -12.91
C VAL A 101 12.29 13.45 -11.71
N ASP A 102 11.80 13.87 -10.56
CA ASP A 102 12.53 13.78 -9.30
C ASP A 102 12.39 12.39 -8.67
N VAL A 103 11.16 11.88 -8.59
CA VAL A 103 10.84 10.60 -7.94
C VAL A 103 10.03 9.71 -8.87
N VAL A 104 10.46 8.45 -9.00
CA VAL A 104 9.70 7.40 -9.70
C VAL A 104 8.91 6.58 -8.70
N LEU A 105 7.61 6.42 -8.93
CA LEU A 105 6.79 5.39 -8.29
C LEU A 105 6.87 4.13 -9.13
N GLU A 106 7.60 3.12 -8.65
CA GLU A 106 7.78 1.83 -9.34
C GLU A 106 6.64 0.89 -8.95
N CYS A 107 5.65 0.76 -9.84
CA CYS A 107 4.39 0.05 -9.61
C CYS A 107 4.22 -1.21 -10.46
N THR A 108 5.27 -1.67 -11.18
CA THR A 108 5.17 -2.86 -12.04
C THR A 108 5.17 -4.17 -11.28
N GLY A 109 5.73 -4.18 -10.06
CA GLY A 109 5.99 -5.40 -9.28
C GLY A 109 7.06 -6.32 -9.87
N LYS A 110 7.87 -5.83 -10.82
CA LYS A 110 8.93 -6.60 -11.49
C LYS A 110 10.33 -6.23 -11.02
N PHE A 111 10.58 -4.96 -10.78
CA PHE A 111 11.87 -4.44 -10.35
C PHE A 111 11.92 -4.47 -8.82
N LEU A 112 12.47 -5.57 -8.25
CA LEU A 112 12.42 -5.88 -6.82
C LEU A 112 13.80 -6.10 -6.20
N THR A 113 14.86 -5.75 -6.92
CA THR A 113 16.22 -5.75 -6.40
C THR A 113 16.92 -4.42 -6.73
N PRO A 114 17.90 -3.97 -5.93
CA PRO A 114 18.63 -2.73 -6.21
C PRO A 114 19.15 -2.65 -7.64
N GLU A 115 19.69 -3.75 -8.18
CA GLU A 115 20.26 -3.83 -9.53
C GLU A 115 19.20 -3.57 -10.60
N THR A 116 18.00 -4.15 -10.44
CA THR A 116 16.91 -3.96 -11.41
C THR A 116 16.28 -2.58 -11.33
N ILE A 117 16.32 -1.94 -10.15
CA ILE A 117 15.77 -0.61 -9.90
C ILE A 117 16.76 0.47 -10.35
N GLN A 118 18.08 0.19 -10.31
CA GLN A 118 19.15 1.14 -10.60
C GLN A 118 18.95 1.86 -11.95
N GLY A 119 18.40 1.17 -12.95
CA GLY A 119 18.13 1.75 -14.27
C GLY A 119 17.27 3.03 -14.23
N HIS A 120 16.36 3.18 -13.26
CA HIS A 120 15.60 4.42 -13.07
C HIS A 120 16.49 5.59 -12.66
N LEU A 121 17.44 5.33 -11.74
CA LEU A 121 18.40 6.34 -11.27
C LEU A 121 19.39 6.72 -12.36
N ASP A 122 19.86 5.75 -13.16
CA ASP A 122 20.79 5.96 -14.26
C ASP A 122 20.15 6.79 -15.39
N ARG A 123 18.83 6.74 -15.51
CA ARG A 123 18.04 7.53 -16.46
C ARG A 123 17.54 8.86 -15.92
N GLY A 124 18.08 9.31 -14.79
CA GLY A 124 17.92 10.68 -14.29
C GLY A 124 16.89 10.86 -13.17
N ALA A 125 16.20 9.81 -12.72
CA ALA A 125 15.41 9.91 -11.50
C ALA A 125 16.33 10.11 -10.29
N LYS A 126 15.97 11.02 -9.38
CA LYS A 126 16.77 11.22 -8.16
C LYS A 126 16.49 10.14 -7.11
N ARG A 127 15.25 9.68 -7.04
CA ARG A 127 14.75 8.69 -6.06
C ARG A 127 13.76 7.73 -6.69
N VAL A 128 13.62 6.56 -6.06
CA VAL A 128 12.61 5.55 -6.43
C VAL A 128 11.86 5.08 -5.20
N ILE A 129 10.53 5.08 -5.27
CA ILE A 129 9.63 4.46 -4.30
C ILE A 129 9.05 3.20 -4.94
N VAL A 130 9.36 2.02 -4.38
CA VAL A 130 8.90 0.74 -4.90
C VAL A 130 7.58 0.33 -4.25
N ALA A 131 6.59 -0.03 -5.07
CA ALA A 131 5.27 -0.49 -4.62
C ALA A 131 5.26 -1.98 -4.21
N ALA A 132 6.32 -2.43 -3.59
CA ALA A 132 6.47 -3.79 -3.05
C ALA A 132 7.66 -3.84 -2.09
N PRO A 133 7.70 -4.79 -1.13
CA PRO A 133 8.89 -4.97 -0.30
C PRO A 133 10.10 -5.41 -1.13
N VAL A 134 11.22 -4.75 -0.95
CA VAL A 134 12.53 -5.19 -1.43
C VAL A 134 13.23 -5.93 -0.28
N LYS A 135 13.60 -7.19 -0.52
CA LYS A 135 14.10 -8.10 0.52
C LYS A 135 15.61 -8.27 0.52
N VAL A 136 16.29 -7.66 -0.45
CA VAL A 136 17.74 -7.77 -0.66
C VAL A 136 18.36 -6.38 -0.71
N GLY A 137 19.62 -6.27 -0.32
CA GLY A 137 20.32 -5.00 -0.21
C GLY A 137 19.84 -4.17 0.98
N ASP A 138 20.42 -2.99 1.15
CA ASP A 138 20.09 -2.04 2.22
C ASP A 138 19.00 -1.06 1.73
N VAL A 139 17.81 -1.60 1.45
CA VAL A 139 16.65 -0.81 1.00
C VAL A 139 15.67 -0.64 2.15
N LEU A 140 15.43 0.61 2.53
CA LEU A 140 14.52 0.93 3.62
C LEU A 140 13.06 0.68 3.22
N ASN A 141 12.41 -0.24 3.94
CA ASN A 141 10.98 -0.50 3.80
C ASN A 141 10.22 0.40 4.77
N ILE A 142 9.44 1.35 4.23
CA ILE A 142 8.78 2.41 4.99
C ILE A 142 7.27 2.14 5.10
N VAL A 143 6.78 2.30 6.32
CA VAL A 143 5.34 2.41 6.63
C VAL A 143 5.10 3.80 7.19
N VAL A 144 4.36 4.63 6.44
CA VAL A 144 4.04 6.00 6.85
C VAL A 144 3.20 5.97 8.14
N GLY A 145 3.54 6.84 9.09
CA GLY A 145 2.95 6.86 10.44
C GLY A 145 3.68 5.96 11.44
N VAL A 146 4.53 5.02 10.98
CA VAL A 146 5.21 4.07 11.86
C VAL A 146 6.73 4.27 11.88
N ASN A 147 7.40 4.23 10.73
CA ASN A 147 8.86 4.37 10.65
C ASN A 147 9.36 5.32 9.54
N HIS A 148 8.50 6.16 8.98
CA HIS A 148 8.87 7.08 7.88
C HIS A 148 9.94 8.11 8.30
N GLN A 149 10.05 8.41 9.58
CA GLN A 149 11.10 9.27 10.15
C GLN A 149 12.52 8.70 9.99
N LEU A 150 12.66 7.40 9.63
CA LEU A 150 13.96 6.79 9.33
C LEU A 150 14.49 7.14 7.94
N TYR A 151 13.70 7.84 7.12
CA TYR A 151 14.15 8.26 5.81
C TYR A 151 15.26 9.34 5.94
N GLU A 152 16.41 9.06 5.36
CA GLU A 152 17.55 9.97 5.27
C GLU A 152 17.89 10.23 3.79
N PRO A 153 17.73 11.46 3.28
CA PRO A 153 17.98 11.77 1.87
C PRO A 153 19.38 11.41 1.37
N ALA A 154 20.39 11.58 2.23
CA ALA A 154 21.77 11.28 1.89
C ALA A 154 22.06 9.77 1.70
N LYS A 155 21.25 8.88 2.28
CA LYS A 155 21.45 7.43 2.26
C LYS A 155 20.47 6.69 1.38
N HIS A 156 19.20 7.10 1.37
CA HIS A 156 18.10 6.32 0.84
C HIS A 156 17.66 6.82 -0.53
N ARG A 157 18.38 6.43 -1.60
CA ARG A 157 17.96 6.74 -2.97
C ARG A 157 16.84 5.84 -3.48
N ILE A 158 16.74 4.62 -2.96
CA ILE A 158 15.69 3.65 -3.21
C ILE A 158 15.03 3.34 -1.87
N VAL A 159 13.71 3.48 -1.81
CA VAL A 159 12.89 3.08 -0.67
C VAL A 159 11.68 2.28 -1.14
N THR A 160 10.99 1.62 -0.23
CA THR A 160 9.73 0.96 -0.56
C THR A 160 8.60 1.46 0.34
N ALA A 161 7.37 1.40 -0.16
CA ALA A 161 6.17 1.59 0.66
C ALA A 161 5.72 0.28 1.32
N ALA A 162 6.62 -0.68 1.53
CA ALA A 162 6.34 -2.01 2.06
C ALA A 162 5.22 -2.74 1.28
N SER A 163 4.30 -3.45 1.95
CA SER A 163 3.13 -4.08 1.34
C SER A 163 1.83 -3.51 1.92
N CYS A 164 0.70 -3.70 1.23
CA CYS A 164 -0.61 -3.28 1.72
C CYS A 164 -0.95 -3.90 3.08
N THR A 165 -0.70 -5.20 3.26
CA THR A 165 -0.93 -5.89 4.53
C THR A 165 0.04 -5.41 5.62
N THR A 166 1.30 -5.11 5.29
CA THR A 166 2.25 -4.53 6.26
C THR A 166 1.79 -3.14 6.69
N ASN A 167 1.27 -2.33 5.76
CA ASN A 167 0.70 -1.01 6.08
C ASN A 167 -0.54 -1.11 6.99
N CYS A 168 -1.36 -2.16 6.86
CA CYS A 168 -2.45 -2.42 7.78
C CYS A 168 -1.95 -2.88 9.16
N LEU A 169 -1.03 -3.84 9.17
CA LEU A 169 -0.58 -4.50 10.40
C LEU A 169 0.31 -3.60 11.28
N ALA A 170 1.21 -2.83 10.68
CA ALA A 170 2.20 -2.07 11.45
C ALA A 170 1.60 -1.02 12.38
N PRO A 171 0.57 -0.23 12.02
CA PRO A 171 -0.11 0.66 12.97
C PRO A 171 -0.77 -0.08 14.13
N VAL A 172 -1.36 -1.26 13.88
CA VAL A 172 -1.94 -2.11 14.94
C VAL A 172 -0.84 -2.58 15.90
N VAL A 173 0.26 -3.12 15.35
CA VAL A 173 1.40 -3.55 16.17
C VAL A 173 2.00 -2.38 16.94
N LYS A 174 2.14 -1.19 16.32
CA LYS A 174 2.65 0.01 16.99
C LYS A 174 1.87 0.31 18.26
N VAL A 175 0.56 0.43 18.16
CA VAL A 175 -0.30 0.75 19.32
C VAL A 175 -0.18 -0.36 20.38
N ILE A 176 -0.32 -1.62 20.01
CA ILE A 176 -0.34 -2.70 21.00
C ILE A 176 1.05 -2.95 21.60
N HIS A 177 2.09 -2.96 20.78
CA HIS A 177 3.44 -3.27 21.28
C HIS A 177 4.01 -2.18 22.18
N GLU A 178 3.79 -0.90 21.81
CA GLU A 178 4.31 0.24 22.57
C GLU A 178 3.55 0.45 23.91
N HIS A 179 2.26 0.05 24.01
CA HIS A 179 1.47 0.26 25.23
C HIS A 179 1.32 -1.00 26.11
N LEU A 180 1.22 -2.18 25.49
CA LEU A 180 0.89 -3.43 26.19
C LEU A 180 2.02 -4.46 26.12
N GLY A 181 2.94 -4.32 25.16
CA GLY A 181 3.98 -5.27 24.85
C GLY A 181 3.45 -6.56 24.21
N ILE A 182 4.04 -6.98 23.11
CA ILE A 182 3.72 -8.25 22.45
C ILE A 182 4.80 -9.27 22.79
N LYS A 183 4.42 -10.42 23.37
CA LYS A 183 5.33 -11.55 23.58
C LYS A 183 5.51 -12.31 22.28
N HIS A 184 4.42 -12.70 21.64
CA HIS A 184 4.36 -13.37 20.34
C HIS A 184 2.93 -13.28 19.78
N GLY A 185 2.75 -13.69 18.52
CA GLY A 185 1.44 -13.64 17.90
C GLY A 185 1.37 -14.29 16.54
N GLN A 186 0.14 -14.48 16.07
CA GLN A 186 -0.15 -14.98 14.75
C GLN A 186 -1.14 -14.08 14.03
N ILE A 187 -0.91 -13.90 12.74
CA ILE A 187 -1.71 -13.01 11.90
C ILE A 187 -2.28 -13.82 10.73
N THR A 188 -3.58 -13.69 10.50
CA THR A 188 -4.22 -14.18 9.29
C THR A 188 -4.82 -13.00 8.53
N THR A 189 -4.40 -12.77 7.29
CA THR A 189 -5.11 -11.80 6.46
C THR A 189 -6.07 -12.51 5.52
N ILE A 190 -7.37 -12.19 5.62
CA ILE A 190 -8.40 -12.58 4.67
C ILE A 190 -8.38 -11.51 3.58
N HIS A 191 -7.86 -11.88 2.41
CA HIS A 191 -7.43 -10.92 1.39
C HIS A 191 -8.18 -11.14 0.08
N ASN A 192 -8.64 -10.06 -0.55
CA ASN A 192 -9.22 -10.17 -1.89
C ASN A 192 -8.19 -10.72 -2.89
N PRO A 193 -8.63 -11.28 -4.04
CA PRO A 193 -7.74 -11.70 -5.10
C PRO A 193 -6.95 -10.50 -5.67
N THR A 194 -5.73 -10.78 -6.10
CA THR A 194 -4.87 -9.83 -6.82
C THR A 194 -4.46 -10.42 -8.17
N ASN A 195 -3.74 -9.68 -8.99
CA ASN A 195 -3.25 -10.17 -10.28
C ASN A 195 -2.37 -11.43 -10.21
N THR A 196 -1.98 -11.85 -9.01
CA THR A 196 -1.26 -13.12 -8.78
C THR A 196 -2.20 -14.31 -8.60
N ASN A 197 -3.51 -14.10 -8.57
CA ASN A 197 -4.53 -15.13 -8.51
C ASN A 197 -5.19 -15.28 -9.89
N LEU A 198 -5.50 -16.52 -10.25
CA LEU A 198 -6.13 -16.82 -11.53
C LEU A 198 -7.66 -16.73 -11.42
N VAL A 199 -8.31 -16.29 -12.48
CA VAL A 199 -9.79 -16.24 -12.57
C VAL A 199 -10.34 -17.66 -12.73
N VAL A 200 -9.72 -18.48 -13.60
CA VAL A 200 -10.01 -19.90 -13.82
C VAL A 200 -8.75 -20.71 -13.59
N ASP A 201 -8.91 -22.02 -13.32
CA ASP A 201 -7.79 -22.92 -13.06
C ASP A 201 -6.77 -22.90 -14.22
N ALA A 202 -5.51 -22.62 -13.92
CA ALA A 202 -4.41 -22.66 -14.87
C ALA A 202 -3.06 -22.90 -14.14
N PRO A 203 -2.00 -23.30 -14.86
CA PRO A 203 -0.70 -23.58 -14.25
C PRO A 203 -0.13 -22.37 -13.49
N HIS A 204 0.29 -22.60 -12.26
CA HIS A 204 0.94 -21.62 -11.40
C HIS A 204 1.95 -22.32 -10.47
N LYS A 205 3.06 -21.67 -10.12
CA LYS A 205 4.09 -22.24 -9.22
C LYS A 205 3.58 -22.57 -7.81
N ASP A 206 2.60 -21.81 -7.32
CA ASP A 206 1.83 -22.13 -6.10
C ASP A 206 0.54 -22.81 -6.54
N LEU A 207 0.39 -24.07 -6.21
CA LEU A 207 -0.75 -24.89 -6.65
C LEU A 207 -2.10 -24.44 -6.08
N ARG A 208 -2.12 -23.75 -4.94
CA ARG A 208 -3.35 -23.17 -4.40
C ARG A 208 -3.76 -21.92 -5.20
N ARG A 209 -2.79 -21.13 -5.68
CA ARG A 209 -3.06 -19.99 -6.57
C ARG A 209 -3.35 -20.40 -8.01
N ALA A 210 -3.08 -21.65 -8.38
CA ALA A 210 -3.47 -22.26 -9.65
C ALA A 210 -5.00 -22.42 -9.79
N ARG A 211 -5.74 -22.37 -8.67
CA ARG A 211 -7.19 -22.56 -8.63
C ARG A 211 -7.91 -21.22 -8.74
N SER A 212 -9.14 -21.28 -9.24
CA SER A 212 -10.02 -20.11 -9.42
C SER A 212 -10.15 -19.29 -8.13
N ALA A 213 -9.90 -18.00 -8.25
CA ALA A 213 -10.07 -17.04 -7.16
C ALA A 213 -11.52 -16.55 -7.00
N MET A 214 -12.42 -16.95 -7.90
CA MET A 214 -13.82 -16.48 -7.89
C MET A 214 -14.70 -17.23 -6.89
N GLU A 215 -14.33 -18.45 -6.52
CA GLU A 215 -15.18 -19.33 -5.68
C GLU A 215 -14.41 -20.01 -4.55
N SER A 216 -13.08 -19.84 -4.50
CA SER A 216 -12.25 -20.61 -3.58
C SER A 216 -11.63 -19.76 -2.49
N LEU A 217 -11.66 -20.27 -1.26
CA LEU A 217 -10.76 -19.84 -0.20
C LEU A 217 -9.39 -20.48 -0.44
N ALA A 218 -8.35 -19.69 -0.69
CA ALA A 218 -7.02 -20.19 -0.98
C ALA A 218 -5.99 -19.73 0.07
N PRO A 219 -5.63 -20.59 1.05
CA PRO A 219 -4.53 -20.30 1.97
C PRO A 219 -3.21 -20.15 1.19
N THR A 220 -2.45 -19.11 1.51
CA THR A 220 -1.15 -18.83 0.87
C THR A 220 -0.23 -18.12 1.85
N SER A 221 1.06 -18.08 1.54
CA SER A 221 2.03 -17.38 2.36
C SER A 221 1.83 -15.86 2.31
N THR A 222 2.19 -15.19 3.40
CA THR A 222 2.40 -13.74 3.48
C THR A 222 3.71 -13.45 4.19
N GLY A 223 4.44 -12.44 3.72
CA GLY A 223 5.65 -11.95 4.39
C GLY A 223 5.37 -10.80 5.35
N SER A 224 4.12 -10.38 5.51
CA SER A 224 3.79 -9.15 6.23
C SER A 224 4.05 -9.24 7.74
N ALA A 225 3.76 -10.40 8.35
CA ALA A 225 4.05 -10.63 9.77
C ALA A 225 5.56 -10.59 10.05
N THR A 226 6.36 -11.23 9.20
CA THR A 226 7.83 -11.21 9.35
C THR A 226 8.45 -9.87 8.99
N ALA A 227 7.80 -9.07 8.13
CA ALA A 227 8.25 -7.72 7.79
C ALA A 227 8.17 -6.75 8.97
N ILE A 228 7.30 -7.00 9.95
CA ILE A 228 7.25 -6.21 11.20
C ILE A 228 8.58 -6.23 11.94
N ALA A 229 9.36 -7.31 11.85
CA ALA A 229 10.68 -7.39 12.46
C ALA A 229 11.73 -6.43 11.85
N LEU A 230 11.45 -5.86 10.68
CA LEU A 230 12.28 -4.77 10.12
C LEU A 230 12.01 -3.43 10.80
N ILE A 231 10.83 -3.29 11.43
CA ILE A 231 10.41 -2.08 12.14
C ILE A 231 10.66 -2.24 13.64
N TYR A 232 10.32 -3.40 14.18
CA TYR A 232 10.50 -3.80 15.59
C TYR A 232 11.40 -5.04 15.65
N PRO A 233 12.74 -4.87 15.67
CA PRO A 233 13.69 -6.00 15.66
C PRO A 233 13.51 -6.98 16.81
N GLU A 234 13.01 -6.52 17.96
CA GLU A 234 12.71 -7.34 19.14
C GLU A 234 11.55 -8.32 18.92
N LEU A 235 10.71 -8.11 17.89
CA LEU A 235 9.66 -9.03 17.47
C LEU A 235 10.13 -10.05 16.42
N LYS A 236 11.43 -10.09 16.11
CA LYS A 236 11.98 -11.07 15.17
C LYS A 236 11.74 -12.50 15.66
N GLY A 237 11.08 -13.31 14.82
CA GLY A 237 10.71 -14.69 15.13
C GLY A 237 9.51 -14.84 16.07
N LYS A 238 8.94 -13.75 16.57
CA LYS A 238 7.78 -13.77 17.48
C LYS A 238 6.45 -13.60 16.76
N LEU A 239 6.44 -13.07 15.55
CA LEU A 239 5.25 -12.91 14.71
C LEU A 239 5.35 -13.76 13.45
N ASN A 240 4.28 -14.48 13.14
CA ASN A 240 4.16 -15.26 11.92
C ASN A 240 2.70 -15.21 11.41
N GLY A 241 2.45 -15.67 10.18
CA GLY A 241 1.08 -15.65 9.68
C GLY A 241 0.90 -16.16 8.27
N HIS A 242 -0.37 -16.16 7.87
CA HIS A 242 -0.85 -16.60 6.56
C HIS A 242 -1.73 -15.56 5.91
N ALA A 243 -1.91 -15.69 4.58
CA ALA A 243 -3.01 -15.06 3.88
C ALA A 243 -4.02 -16.12 3.45
N VAL A 244 -5.30 -15.80 3.50
CA VAL A 244 -6.37 -16.58 2.88
C VAL A 244 -7.00 -15.71 1.79
N ARG A 245 -6.82 -16.10 0.53
CA ARG A 245 -7.51 -15.41 -0.56
C ARG A 245 -8.98 -15.78 -0.53
N ALA A 246 -9.84 -14.76 -0.55
CA ALA A 246 -11.29 -14.90 -0.50
C ALA A 246 -11.93 -14.22 -1.71
N PRO A 247 -13.03 -14.74 -2.28
CA PRO A 247 -13.70 -14.21 -3.45
C PRO A 247 -14.51 -12.95 -3.13
N VAL A 248 -13.83 -11.91 -2.65
CA VAL A 248 -14.40 -10.58 -2.41
C VAL A 248 -13.74 -9.57 -3.36
N LEU A 249 -14.50 -8.60 -3.84
CA LEU A 249 -14.02 -7.67 -4.86
C LEU A 249 -12.90 -6.75 -4.35
N ASN A 250 -13.07 -6.21 -3.14
CA ASN A 250 -12.12 -5.28 -2.51
C ASN A 250 -12.34 -5.28 -1.00
N ALA A 251 -11.42 -4.66 -0.32
CA ALA A 251 -11.15 -4.64 1.09
C ALA A 251 -10.79 -6.01 1.67
N SER A 252 -9.81 -5.97 2.51
CA SER A 252 -9.21 -7.11 3.18
C SER A 252 -9.32 -6.94 4.69
N LEU A 253 -9.25 -8.04 5.42
CA LEU A 253 -9.31 -8.07 6.88
C LEU A 253 -8.07 -8.74 7.44
N THR A 254 -7.36 -8.07 8.34
CA THR A 254 -6.29 -8.68 9.12
C THR A 254 -6.83 -9.12 10.47
N ASP A 255 -6.74 -10.41 10.76
CA ASP A 255 -7.02 -11.04 12.05
C ASP A 255 -5.68 -11.18 12.80
N CYS A 256 -5.52 -10.40 13.87
CA CYS A 256 -4.33 -10.37 14.71
C CYS A 256 -4.64 -11.03 16.05
N VAL A 257 -3.84 -12.04 16.41
CA VAL A 257 -3.88 -12.66 17.74
C VAL A 257 -2.52 -12.50 18.40
N PHE A 258 -2.49 -11.84 19.56
CA PHE A 258 -1.27 -11.51 20.29
C PHE A 258 -1.36 -12.01 21.75
N GLU A 259 -0.31 -12.68 22.21
CA GLU A 259 -0.05 -12.84 23.62
C GLU A 259 0.68 -11.59 24.13
N LEU A 260 0.10 -10.92 25.12
CA LEU A 260 0.59 -9.65 25.65
C LEU A 260 1.50 -9.83 26.86
N GLN A 261 2.34 -8.83 27.14
CA GLN A 261 3.23 -8.84 28.30
C GLN A 261 2.49 -8.50 29.60
N ARG A 262 1.38 -7.76 29.53
CA ARG A 262 0.55 -7.44 30.69
C ARG A 262 -0.94 -7.69 30.39
N ALA A 263 -1.70 -7.88 31.44
CA ALA A 263 -3.15 -8.01 31.34
C ALA A 263 -3.80 -6.69 30.88
N THR A 264 -4.91 -6.82 30.15
CA THR A 264 -5.70 -5.72 29.62
C THR A 264 -7.16 -6.11 29.49
N THR A 265 -8.01 -5.18 29.02
CA THR A 265 -9.43 -5.42 28.69
C THR A 265 -9.73 -4.93 27.28
N PRO A 266 -10.82 -5.38 26.65
CA PRO A 266 -11.24 -4.86 25.34
C PRO A 266 -11.44 -3.34 25.35
N GLU A 267 -11.97 -2.77 26.45
CA GLU A 267 -12.22 -1.33 26.60
C GLU A 267 -10.91 -0.55 26.60
N GLU A 268 -9.88 -1.02 27.32
CA GLU A 268 -8.56 -0.39 27.33
C GLU A 268 -7.93 -0.42 25.96
N VAL A 269 -7.94 -1.59 25.27
CA VAL A 269 -7.40 -1.75 23.92
C VAL A 269 -8.09 -0.82 22.94
N ASN A 270 -9.42 -0.75 22.98
CA ASN A 270 -10.22 0.12 22.13
C ASN A 270 -9.93 1.61 22.40
N ALA A 271 -9.75 2.00 23.65
CA ALA A 271 -9.38 3.38 24.01
C ALA A 271 -8.00 3.76 23.46
N LEU A 272 -7.02 2.85 23.48
CA LEU A 272 -5.69 3.05 22.90
C LEU A 272 -5.79 3.27 21.38
N PHE A 273 -6.53 2.43 20.66
CA PHE A 273 -6.73 2.58 19.22
C PHE A 273 -7.48 3.87 18.86
N LYS A 274 -8.52 4.20 19.60
CA LYS A 274 -9.29 5.44 19.39
C LYS A 274 -8.39 6.65 19.53
N THR A 275 -7.64 6.74 20.65
CA THR A 275 -6.69 7.82 20.88
C THR A 275 -5.64 7.91 19.76
N ALA A 276 -5.05 6.79 19.35
CA ALA A 276 -4.05 6.78 18.28
C ALA A 276 -4.64 7.27 16.95
N SER A 277 -5.86 6.86 16.62
CA SER A 277 -6.55 7.26 15.39
C SER A 277 -6.92 8.75 15.33
N GLU A 278 -7.14 9.37 16.48
CA GLU A 278 -7.46 10.79 16.61
C GLU A 278 -6.23 11.69 16.78
N THR A 279 -5.04 11.10 17.02
CA THR A 279 -3.81 11.84 17.30
C THR A 279 -2.67 11.47 16.35
N TYR A 280 -1.65 10.74 16.81
CA TYR A 280 -0.39 10.50 16.09
C TYR A 280 -0.50 9.56 14.88
N LEU A 281 -1.61 8.83 14.73
CA LEU A 281 -1.93 8.03 13.55
C LEU A 281 -3.17 8.56 12.78
N ALA A 282 -3.56 9.82 13.00
CA ALA A 282 -4.67 10.43 12.27
C ALA A 282 -4.48 10.29 10.75
N GLY A 283 -5.55 9.83 10.05
CA GLY A 283 -5.54 9.55 8.62
C GLY A 283 -4.73 8.31 8.18
N ILE A 284 -4.04 7.63 9.10
CA ILE A 284 -3.36 6.34 8.88
C ILE A 284 -4.17 5.20 9.49
N LEU A 285 -4.49 5.32 10.78
CA LEU A 285 -5.34 4.39 11.52
C LEU A 285 -6.75 4.96 11.61
N GLY A 286 -7.74 4.11 11.41
CA GLY A 286 -9.14 4.36 11.71
C GLY A 286 -9.61 3.52 12.88
N TYR A 287 -10.70 3.94 13.50
CA TYR A 287 -11.38 3.25 14.57
C TYR A 287 -12.88 3.24 14.26
N GLU A 288 -13.50 2.05 14.19
CA GLU A 288 -14.88 1.88 13.75
C GLU A 288 -15.71 1.15 14.83
N GLU A 289 -16.81 1.77 15.22
CA GLU A 289 -17.74 1.25 16.25
C GLU A 289 -19.06 0.73 15.64
N ARG A 290 -19.24 0.89 14.31
CA ARG A 290 -20.43 0.38 13.60
C ARG A 290 -20.21 -1.04 13.09
N PRO A 291 -21.26 -1.85 12.96
CA PRO A 291 -21.18 -3.23 12.47
C PRO A 291 -21.07 -3.25 10.92
N LEU A 292 -19.91 -2.88 10.40
CA LEU A 292 -19.64 -2.78 8.95
C LEU A 292 -18.98 -4.05 8.40
N VAL A 293 -18.98 -4.18 7.07
CA VAL A 293 -18.40 -5.31 6.34
C VAL A 293 -17.43 -4.83 5.26
N SER A 294 -16.73 -5.75 4.60
CA SER A 294 -15.67 -5.43 3.61
C SER A 294 -16.09 -4.40 2.56
N ALA A 295 -17.33 -4.46 2.06
CA ALA A 295 -17.82 -3.55 1.03
C ALA A 295 -17.82 -2.07 1.46
N ASP A 296 -17.98 -1.81 2.77
CA ASP A 296 -18.05 -0.45 3.33
C ASP A 296 -16.67 0.21 3.42
N TYR A 297 -15.59 -0.58 3.37
CA TYR A 297 -14.20 -0.11 3.41
C TYR A 297 -13.56 0.04 2.03
N ALA A 298 -14.30 -0.25 0.96
CA ALA A 298 -13.84 0.03 -0.40
C ALA A 298 -13.63 1.55 -0.58
N ARG A 299 -12.50 1.93 -1.14
CA ARG A 299 -12.06 3.32 -1.32
C ARG A 299 -11.60 4.04 -0.05
N ASP A 300 -11.52 3.35 1.09
CA ASP A 300 -10.94 3.96 2.29
C ASP A 300 -9.46 4.29 2.07
N THR A 301 -9.09 5.52 2.37
CA THR A 301 -7.74 6.03 2.15
C THR A 301 -6.78 5.75 3.31
N ARG A 302 -7.29 5.26 4.44
CA ARG A 302 -6.50 4.88 5.62
C ARG A 302 -5.81 3.52 5.40
N SER A 303 -4.73 3.31 6.12
CA SER A 303 -3.96 2.06 6.04
C SER A 303 -4.60 0.90 6.78
N SER A 304 -5.31 1.20 7.85
CA SER A 304 -5.85 0.22 8.80
C SER A 304 -7.05 0.80 9.51
N ILE A 305 -8.14 0.07 9.63
CA ILE A 305 -9.33 0.48 10.38
C ILE A 305 -9.67 -0.61 11.39
N VAL A 306 -9.46 -0.32 12.66
CA VAL A 306 -9.76 -1.28 13.75
C VAL A 306 -11.27 -1.44 13.88
N ASP A 307 -11.73 -2.69 13.89
CA ASP A 307 -13.10 -3.08 14.18
C ASP A 307 -13.26 -3.21 15.70
N ALA A 308 -13.77 -2.16 16.33
CA ALA A 308 -13.86 -2.10 17.78
C ALA A 308 -14.81 -3.15 18.39
N LEU A 309 -15.85 -3.52 17.64
CA LEU A 309 -16.84 -4.52 18.09
C LEU A 309 -16.26 -5.94 18.12
N SER A 310 -15.19 -6.18 17.39
CA SER A 310 -14.53 -7.49 17.29
C SER A 310 -13.31 -7.64 18.20
N THR A 311 -12.98 -6.63 19.00
CA THR A 311 -11.88 -6.71 19.96
C THR A 311 -12.23 -7.69 21.09
N MET A 312 -11.36 -8.67 21.32
CA MET A 312 -11.55 -9.69 22.39
C MET A 312 -10.28 -9.88 23.17
N VAL A 313 -10.42 -10.06 24.49
CA VAL A 313 -9.33 -10.44 25.38
C VAL A 313 -9.74 -11.71 26.13
N THR A 314 -8.93 -12.75 26.02
CA THR A 314 -9.11 -14.02 26.74
C THR A 314 -8.03 -14.16 27.81
N ASP A 315 -8.42 -14.58 29.01
CA ASP A 315 -7.52 -14.77 30.17
C ASP A 315 -6.57 -13.56 30.42
N GLY A 316 -7.10 -12.37 30.16
CA GLY A 316 -6.42 -11.09 30.42
C GLY A 316 -5.27 -10.74 29.48
N THR A 317 -4.62 -11.70 28.80
CA THR A 317 -3.41 -11.46 27.99
C THR A 317 -3.50 -11.91 26.55
N LEU A 318 -4.42 -12.81 26.17
CA LEU A 318 -4.59 -13.21 24.78
C LEU A 318 -5.54 -12.25 24.07
N LEU A 319 -4.97 -11.31 23.33
CA LEU A 319 -5.70 -10.29 22.58
C LEU A 319 -6.01 -10.76 21.16
N LYS A 320 -7.24 -10.52 20.70
CA LYS A 320 -7.64 -10.59 19.29
C LYS A 320 -8.15 -9.24 18.80
N VAL A 321 -7.63 -8.80 17.64
CA VAL A 321 -8.02 -7.54 16.98
C VAL A 321 -8.27 -7.81 15.51
N TYR A 322 -9.35 -7.26 14.98
CA TYR A 322 -9.60 -7.16 13.56
C TYR A 322 -9.27 -5.77 13.04
N ALA A 323 -8.63 -5.72 11.87
CA ALA A 323 -8.34 -4.47 11.18
C ALA A 323 -8.65 -4.59 9.69
N TRP A 324 -9.55 -3.73 9.21
CA TRP A 324 -9.94 -3.62 7.80
C TRP A 324 -8.96 -2.74 7.02
N TYR A 325 -8.85 -2.95 5.72
CA TYR A 325 -8.07 -2.09 4.84
C TYR A 325 -8.47 -2.25 3.37
N ASP A 326 -8.59 -1.12 2.64
CA ASP A 326 -8.55 -1.16 1.19
C ASP A 326 -7.10 -1.40 0.76
N ASN A 327 -6.80 -2.62 0.33
CA ASN A 327 -5.44 -3.03 -0.05
C ASN A 327 -4.95 -2.36 -1.34
N GLU A 328 -5.79 -1.63 -2.05
CA GLU A 328 -5.46 -0.88 -3.25
C GLU A 328 -5.39 0.63 -2.97
N MET A 329 -6.51 1.27 -2.61
CA MET A 329 -6.59 2.72 -2.41
C MET A 329 -5.80 3.17 -1.19
N GLY A 330 -5.99 2.53 -0.03
CA GLY A 330 -5.23 2.87 1.17
C GLY A 330 -3.72 2.76 0.94
N TYR A 331 -3.28 1.70 0.26
CA TYR A 331 -1.86 1.52 -0.10
C TYR A 331 -1.36 2.57 -1.09
N ALA A 332 -2.14 2.88 -2.14
CA ALA A 332 -1.77 3.91 -3.12
C ALA A 332 -1.63 5.30 -2.46
N CYS A 333 -2.50 5.63 -1.50
CA CYS A 333 -2.37 6.84 -0.71
C CYS A 333 -1.07 6.87 0.09
N ARG A 334 -0.64 5.75 0.67
CA ARG A 334 0.65 5.68 1.40
C ARG A 334 1.86 5.88 0.50
N MET A 335 1.83 5.42 -0.74
CA MET A 335 2.89 5.72 -1.71
C MET A 335 3.00 7.23 -1.98
N VAL A 336 1.86 7.89 -2.16
CA VAL A 336 1.79 9.35 -2.38
C VAL A 336 2.24 10.11 -1.13
N ASP A 337 1.81 9.70 0.06
CA ASP A 337 2.23 10.32 1.32
C ASP A 337 3.73 10.17 1.57
N LEU A 338 4.30 9.01 1.21
CA LEU A 338 5.75 8.80 1.29
C LEU A 338 6.50 9.75 0.35
N ALA A 339 5.99 9.94 -0.87
CA ALA A 339 6.57 10.91 -1.81
C ALA A 339 6.48 12.35 -1.27
N CYS A 340 5.35 12.74 -0.67
CA CYS A 340 5.20 14.04 -0.03
C CYS A 340 6.14 14.22 1.18
N HIS A 341 6.32 13.16 1.98
CA HIS A 341 7.26 13.16 3.09
C HIS A 341 8.70 13.37 2.60
N MET A 342 9.11 12.66 1.53
CA MET A 342 10.42 12.82 0.93
C MET A 342 10.64 14.24 0.36
N GLU A 343 9.59 14.86 -0.23
CA GLU A 343 9.67 16.26 -0.65
C GLU A 343 9.92 17.22 0.52
N THR A 344 9.28 16.97 1.65
CA THR A 344 9.40 17.82 2.85
C THR A 344 10.76 17.68 3.53
N VAL A 345 11.28 16.45 3.62
CA VAL A 345 12.58 16.17 4.27
C VAL A 345 13.77 16.46 3.34
N GLY A 346 13.55 16.35 2.03
CA GLY A 346 14.55 16.53 0.96
C GLY A 346 14.70 15.28 0.09
N ILE A 347 15.12 15.51 -1.18
CA ILE A 347 15.34 14.46 -2.20
C ILE A 347 16.76 14.53 -2.78
#